data_6b706d698c46694699819b72204cd9d1
#
_entry.id   6b706d698c46694699819b72204cd9d1
#
_cell.length_a   1.000
_cell.length_b   1.000
_cell.length_c   1.000
_cell.angle_alpha   90.00
_cell.angle_beta   90.00
_cell.angle_gamma   90.00
#
_symmetry.space_group_name_H-M   'P 1'
#
loop_
_entity.id
_entity.type
_entity.pdbx_description
1 polymer ?
#
loop_
_entity_poly.entity_id
_entity_poly.type
_entity_poly.pdbx_seq_one_letter_code
_entity_poly.pdbx_strand_id
1 'polypeptide(L)'
;MQGHDAEKRIKATSRPKYIVGLDAHSRKQAISVWECTDPWNPDLHMENPKCDISKLKDYYEKNVPLDSITIIEASTNSALIKGMLNDIGFRAEVVRSDVIADKQRKRKVCDINDARKLANAYIRGDIDAFVWTPSPEYAEYRDILFAYRDAVKETTRTSNRIWAICCRCGYDFDIKGGETKADSIREMIRQLNISGFIRDRLEMLVKDYEYYLSRRDELELKISEIVLESKAMLALMQLPGIYQIAAFATQVIVEDARRFPSASKLAAYGGFAMIGNTSGEEEERAKRKGGTGKSLDGDGRRDLKTLYCEAGHTVLNQCAGMPVGKWGWRLVYKGKDKNVAACAVARKLLTYGWHIMRGDPTPNRESEAFYKRKMVRFYSELGAKRMHELGYASARDFAEKKAELIYGKLPKVAEAPKQIIKRR
;
A
#
# COMPACT_ATOMS: atom_id res chain seq x y z
N MET A 1 -25.44 8.69 6.13
CA MET A 1 -25.94 7.59 6.97
C MET A 1 -26.74 6.52 6.18
N GLN A 2 -26.52 6.36 4.88
CA GLN A 2 -27.27 5.37 4.06
C GLN A 2 -26.40 4.21 3.50
N GLY A 3 -25.07 4.24 3.68
CA GLY A 3 -24.17 3.20 3.14
C GLY A 3 -23.97 1.96 4.03
N HIS A 4 -24.29 2.04 5.33
CA HIS A 4 -24.00 0.94 6.28
C HIS A 4 -25.08 -0.14 6.35
N ASP A 5 -26.28 0.14 5.85
CA ASP A 5 -27.37 -0.84 5.87
C ASP A 5 -27.41 -1.76 4.65
N ALA A 6 -26.77 -1.37 3.54
CA ALA A 6 -26.63 -2.22 2.36
C ALA A 6 -25.65 -3.38 2.59
N GLU A 7 -24.54 -3.16 3.31
CA GLU A 7 -23.57 -4.23 3.63
C GLU A 7 -24.11 -5.29 4.60
N LYS A 8 -25.06 -4.94 5.47
CA LYS A 8 -25.69 -5.92 6.38
C LYS A 8 -26.70 -6.84 5.69
N ARG A 9 -27.27 -6.44 4.56
CA ARG A 9 -28.22 -7.27 3.80
C ARG A 9 -27.54 -8.37 2.96
N ILE A 10 -26.23 -8.27 2.69
CA ILE A 10 -25.48 -9.25 1.88
C ILE A 10 -25.03 -10.48 2.71
N LYS A 11 -25.25 -10.49 4.03
CA LYS A 11 -24.85 -11.59 4.94
C LYS A 11 -25.88 -12.71 5.14
N ALA A 12 -26.94 -12.80 4.37
CA ALA A 12 -27.94 -13.86 4.51
C ALA A 12 -27.93 -14.81 3.29
N THR A 13 -27.12 -15.94 3.32
CA THR A 13 -27.78 -17.23 3.52
C THR A 13 -28.62 -17.80 2.38
N SER A 14 -28.15 -17.81 1.13
CA SER A 14 -28.45 -18.91 0.21
C SER A 14 -27.41 -18.87 -0.89
N ARG A 15 -26.97 -20.04 -1.33
CA ARG A 15 -26.12 -20.15 -2.52
C ARG A 15 -26.90 -19.48 -3.65
N PRO A 16 -26.34 -18.53 -4.39
CA PRO A 16 -27.05 -17.86 -5.47
C PRO A 16 -27.48 -18.89 -6.51
N LYS A 17 -28.68 -18.73 -7.06
CA LYS A 17 -29.25 -19.65 -8.05
C LYS A 17 -28.47 -19.57 -9.35
N TYR A 18 -27.98 -18.39 -9.71
CA TYR A 18 -27.23 -18.18 -10.96
C TYR A 18 -25.78 -17.78 -10.67
N ILE A 19 -24.86 -18.39 -11.39
CA ILE A 19 -23.43 -18.10 -11.35
C ILE A 19 -23.00 -17.54 -12.69
N VAL A 20 -22.37 -16.36 -12.65
CA VAL A 20 -21.89 -15.69 -13.86
C VAL A 20 -20.37 -15.67 -13.84
N GLY A 21 -19.74 -16.22 -14.87
CA GLY A 21 -18.33 -15.99 -15.14
C GLY A 21 -18.19 -14.81 -16.10
N LEU A 22 -17.34 -13.85 -15.77
CA LEU A 22 -17.06 -12.69 -16.60
C LEU A 22 -15.56 -12.56 -16.82
N ASP A 23 -15.13 -12.79 -18.06
CA ASP A 23 -13.76 -12.52 -18.48
C ASP A 23 -13.63 -11.07 -18.94
N ALA A 24 -12.81 -10.31 -18.20
CA ALA A 24 -12.76 -8.86 -18.24
C ALA A 24 -11.64 -8.34 -19.15
N HIS A 25 -11.99 -7.87 -20.33
CA HIS A 25 -11.09 -7.18 -21.25
C HIS A 25 -11.35 -5.66 -21.30
N SER A 26 -10.45 -4.90 -21.95
CA SER A 26 -10.51 -3.43 -21.98
C SER A 26 -11.79 -2.86 -22.60
N ARG A 27 -12.34 -3.50 -23.62
CA ARG A 27 -13.52 -3.01 -24.36
C ARG A 27 -14.68 -4.00 -24.37
N LYS A 28 -14.40 -5.28 -24.54
CA LYS A 28 -15.40 -6.33 -24.68
C LYS A 28 -15.26 -7.33 -23.55
N GLN A 29 -16.39 -7.77 -23.04
CA GLN A 29 -16.46 -8.73 -21.94
C GLN A 29 -17.07 -10.03 -22.46
N ALA A 30 -16.54 -11.16 -22.06
CA ALA A 30 -17.18 -12.44 -22.30
C ALA A 30 -17.94 -12.85 -21.03
N ILE A 31 -19.21 -13.21 -21.20
CA ILE A 31 -20.13 -13.49 -20.09
C ILE A 31 -20.71 -14.88 -20.30
N SER A 32 -20.65 -15.73 -19.28
CA SER A 32 -21.27 -17.04 -19.26
C SER A 32 -22.11 -17.21 -17.99
N VAL A 33 -23.41 -17.42 -18.12
CA VAL A 33 -24.38 -17.53 -17.04
C VAL A 33 -24.82 -18.98 -16.88
N TRP A 34 -24.74 -19.49 -15.67
CA TRP A 34 -25.09 -20.87 -15.32
C TRP A 34 -26.19 -20.90 -14.26
N GLU A 35 -27.20 -21.73 -14.45
CA GLU A 35 -28.21 -22.02 -13.43
C GLU A 35 -27.73 -23.19 -12.58
N CYS A 36 -27.74 -23.00 -11.25
CA CYS A 36 -27.23 -23.95 -10.28
C CYS A 36 -28.31 -24.38 -9.29
N THR A 37 -29.48 -24.74 -9.82
CA THR A 37 -30.57 -25.31 -9.01
C THR A 37 -30.13 -26.67 -8.42
N ASP A 38 -29.42 -27.48 -9.21
CA ASP A 38 -28.66 -28.66 -8.76
C ASP A 38 -27.14 -28.37 -8.84
N PRO A 39 -26.43 -28.34 -7.72
CA PRO A 39 -25.00 -28.08 -7.71
C PRO A 39 -24.14 -29.11 -8.46
N TRP A 40 -24.67 -30.32 -8.66
CA TRP A 40 -24.00 -31.41 -9.34
C TRP A 40 -24.22 -31.41 -10.86
N ASN A 41 -25.32 -30.77 -11.31
CA ASN A 41 -25.69 -30.66 -12.72
C ASN A 41 -26.05 -29.19 -13.04
N PRO A 42 -25.05 -28.29 -13.13
CA PRO A 42 -25.31 -26.90 -13.51
C PRO A 42 -25.66 -26.83 -15.01
N ASP A 43 -26.71 -26.12 -15.33
CA ASP A 43 -27.16 -25.89 -16.70
C ASP A 43 -26.68 -24.56 -17.27
N LEU A 44 -26.20 -24.57 -18.50
CA LEU A 44 -25.84 -23.33 -19.19
C LEU A 44 -27.13 -22.56 -19.51
N HIS A 45 -27.28 -21.38 -18.85
CA HIS A 45 -28.46 -20.53 -19.05
C HIS A 45 -28.32 -19.63 -20.26
N MET A 46 -27.17 -18.91 -20.40
CA MET A 46 -26.91 -18.03 -21.54
C MET A 46 -25.43 -17.65 -21.63
N GLU A 47 -25.03 -17.17 -22.82
CA GLU A 47 -23.69 -16.67 -23.07
C GLU A 47 -23.71 -15.43 -23.98
N ASN A 48 -22.77 -14.52 -23.69
CA ASN A 48 -22.46 -13.40 -24.56
C ASN A 48 -20.95 -13.29 -24.72
N PRO A 49 -20.38 -13.70 -25.86
CA PRO A 49 -18.91 -13.69 -26.01
C PRO A 49 -18.31 -12.31 -26.26
N LYS A 50 -19.13 -11.27 -26.50
CA LYS A 50 -18.64 -9.92 -26.90
C LYS A 50 -19.56 -8.80 -26.43
N CYS A 51 -19.79 -8.67 -25.12
CA CYS A 51 -20.52 -7.55 -24.55
C CYS A 51 -19.61 -6.31 -24.45
N ASP A 52 -19.98 -5.20 -25.04
CA ASP A 52 -19.25 -3.92 -24.86
C ASP A 52 -19.42 -3.41 -23.43
N ILE A 53 -18.32 -2.88 -22.85
CA ILE A 53 -18.33 -2.38 -21.47
C ILE A 53 -19.36 -1.25 -21.27
N SER A 54 -19.57 -0.39 -22.29
CA SER A 54 -20.57 0.68 -22.25
C SER A 54 -22.01 0.18 -22.19
N LYS A 55 -22.25 -1.05 -22.62
CA LYS A 55 -23.57 -1.70 -22.63
C LYS A 55 -23.72 -2.74 -21.52
N LEU A 56 -22.71 -2.88 -20.66
CA LEU A 56 -22.67 -3.94 -19.67
C LEU A 56 -23.81 -3.83 -18.64
N LYS A 57 -24.11 -2.63 -18.15
CA LYS A 57 -25.21 -2.38 -17.22
C LYS A 57 -26.55 -2.77 -17.84
N ASP A 58 -26.86 -2.24 -19.02
CA ASP A 58 -28.11 -2.53 -19.76
C ASP A 58 -28.26 -4.03 -20.08
N TYR A 59 -27.14 -4.69 -20.40
CA TYR A 59 -27.14 -6.12 -20.66
C TYR A 59 -27.51 -6.92 -19.41
N TYR A 60 -26.91 -6.57 -18.24
CA TYR A 60 -27.20 -7.24 -16.99
C TYR A 60 -28.63 -7.02 -16.54
N GLU A 61 -29.14 -5.81 -16.58
CA GLU A 61 -30.53 -5.49 -16.19
C GLU A 61 -31.56 -6.23 -17.05
N LYS A 62 -31.27 -6.47 -18.32
CA LYS A 62 -32.21 -7.11 -19.26
C LYS A 62 -32.13 -8.64 -19.26
N ASN A 63 -30.94 -9.20 -19.02
CA ASN A 63 -30.70 -10.61 -19.36
C ASN A 63 -30.22 -11.43 -18.15
N VAL A 64 -29.56 -10.84 -17.16
CA VAL A 64 -28.98 -11.59 -16.04
C VAL A 64 -29.96 -11.58 -14.85
N PRO A 65 -30.31 -12.74 -14.27
CA PRO A 65 -31.15 -12.76 -13.08
C PRO A 65 -30.50 -12.09 -11.87
N LEU A 66 -31.30 -11.35 -11.06
CA LEU A 66 -30.79 -10.64 -9.87
C LEU A 66 -30.24 -11.59 -8.79
N ASP A 67 -30.79 -12.81 -8.67
CA ASP A 67 -30.26 -13.85 -7.76
C ASP A 67 -29.02 -14.51 -8.39
N SER A 68 -28.04 -13.69 -8.74
CA SER A 68 -26.79 -14.13 -9.32
C SER A 68 -25.56 -13.60 -8.57
N ILE A 69 -24.45 -14.31 -8.72
CA ILE A 69 -23.11 -13.81 -8.37
C ILE A 69 -22.23 -13.82 -9.60
N THR A 70 -21.58 -12.71 -9.88
CA THR A 70 -20.59 -12.58 -10.97
C THR A 70 -19.18 -12.77 -10.45
N ILE A 71 -18.44 -13.69 -11.05
CA ILE A 71 -17.04 -13.98 -10.75
C ILE A 71 -16.20 -13.37 -11.88
N ILE A 72 -15.31 -12.46 -11.52
CA ILE A 72 -14.48 -11.68 -12.44
C ILE A 72 -13.01 -12.02 -12.20
N GLU A 73 -12.25 -12.29 -13.26
CA GLU A 73 -10.80 -12.43 -13.13
C GLU A 73 -10.12 -11.09 -12.79
N ALA A 74 -9.10 -11.11 -11.93
CA ALA A 74 -8.32 -9.93 -11.61
C ALA A 74 -7.60 -9.37 -12.84
N SER A 75 -8.02 -8.22 -13.29
CA SER A 75 -7.50 -7.49 -14.46
C SER A 75 -7.49 -5.99 -14.18
N THR A 76 -6.99 -5.20 -15.11
CA THR A 76 -6.89 -3.73 -14.97
C THR A 76 -8.25 -3.07 -14.70
N ASN A 77 -9.33 -3.58 -15.28
CA ASN A 77 -10.68 -3.02 -15.19
C ASN A 77 -11.65 -3.82 -14.30
N SER A 78 -11.20 -4.89 -13.65
CA SER A 78 -12.06 -5.74 -12.81
C SER A 78 -12.71 -4.98 -11.65
N ALA A 79 -12.00 -4.03 -11.03
CA ALA A 79 -12.55 -3.19 -9.97
C ALA A 79 -13.66 -2.25 -10.49
N LEU A 80 -13.46 -1.65 -11.66
CA LEU A 80 -14.46 -0.83 -12.35
C LEU A 80 -15.72 -1.64 -12.65
N ILE A 81 -15.55 -2.81 -13.26
CA ILE A 81 -16.67 -3.70 -13.62
C ILE A 81 -17.44 -4.14 -12.36
N LYS A 82 -16.72 -4.55 -11.31
CA LYS A 82 -17.34 -4.88 -10.03
C LYS A 82 -18.16 -3.71 -9.47
N GLY A 83 -17.61 -2.49 -9.49
CA GLY A 83 -18.32 -1.29 -9.06
C GLY A 83 -19.59 -1.06 -9.89
N MET A 84 -19.47 -1.10 -11.23
CA MET A 84 -20.59 -0.91 -12.15
C MET A 84 -21.74 -1.89 -11.91
N LEU A 85 -21.43 -3.15 -11.61
CA LEU A 85 -22.45 -4.19 -11.36
C LEU A 85 -23.08 -4.03 -9.97
N ASN A 86 -22.28 -3.72 -8.96
CA ASN A 86 -22.78 -3.49 -7.60
C ASN A 86 -23.71 -2.25 -7.56
N ASP A 87 -23.42 -1.19 -8.33
CA ASP A 87 -24.23 0.02 -8.42
C ASP A 87 -25.67 -0.26 -8.92
N ILE A 88 -25.84 -1.26 -9.79
CA ILE A 88 -27.15 -1.70 -10.31
C ILE A 88 -27.74 -2.89 -9.54
N GLY A 89 -27.15 -3.23 -8.37
CA GLY A 89 -27.69 -4.23 -7.44
C GLY A 89 -27.26 -5.67 -7.68
N PHE A 90 -26.36 -5.95 -8.64
CA PHE A 90 -25.79 -7.27 -8.86
C PHE A 90 -24.59 -7.51 -7.95
N ARG A 91 -24.49 -8.71 -7.44
CA ARG A 91 -23.33 -9.13 -6.65
C ARG A 91 -22.18 -9.54 -7.57
N ALA A 92 -21.02 -8.91 -7.42
CA ALA A 92 -19.81 -9.22 -8.19
C ALA A 92 -18.60 -9.36 -7.28
N GLU A 93 -17.76 -10.37 -7.56
CA GLU A 93 -16.53 -10.65 -6.81
C GLU A 93 -15.37 -10.90 -7.75
N VAL A 94 -14.17 -10.41 -7.37
CA VAL A 94 -12.95 -10.57 -8.15
C VAL A 94 -12.11 -11.71 -7.58
N VAL A 95 -11.60 -12.57 -8.46
CA VAL A 95 -10.71 -13.70 -8.11
C VAL A 95 -9.33 -13.53 -8.72
N ARG A 96 -8.33 -14.22 -8.18
CA ARG A 96 -6.97 -14.21 -8.71
C ARG A 96 -6.92 -14.93 -10.07
N SER A 97 -6.03 -14.50 -10.95
CA SER A 97 -5.85 -15.09 -12.28
C SER A 97 -5.34 -16.54 -12.25
N ASP A 98 -4.65 -16.95 -11.17
CA ASP A 98 -4.15 -18.32 -11.02
C ASP A 98 -5.25 -19.36 -10.75
N VAL A 99 -6.45 -18.93 -10.35
CA VAL A 99 -7.62 -19.83 -10.20
C VAL A 99 -8.01 -20.49 -11.52
N ILE A 100 -7.77 -19.82 -12.66
CA ILE A 100 -8.12 -20.30 -14.00
C ILE A 100 -6.92 -20.94 -14.70
N ALA A 101 -5.71 -20.74 -14.18
CA ALA A 101 -4.49 -21.25 -14.78
C ALA A 101 -4.49 -22.77 -14.86
N ASP A 102 -5.04 -23.28 -15.96
CA ASP A 102 -4.97 -24.70 -16.29
C ASP A 102 -3.51 -25.06 -16.60
N LYS A 103 -2.88 -25.81 -15.71
CA LYS A 103 -1.48 -26.27 -15.85
C LYS A 103 -1.29 -27.22 -17.02
N GLN A 104 -2.34 -27.54 -17.76
CA GLN A 104 -2.32 -28.50 -18.85
C GLN A 104 -2.90 -27.93 -20.15
N ARG A 105 -2.02 -27.80 -21.14
CA ARG A 105 -2.23 -27.65 -22.60
C ARG A 105 -2.53 -26.25 -23.16
N LYS A 106 -1.71 -25.91 -24.18
CA LYS A 106 -1.90 -24.88 -25.20
C LYS A 106 -3.18 -25.14 -26.03
N ARG A 107 -4.37 -24.99 -25.45
CA ARG A 107 -5.61 -24.90 -26.21
C ARG A 107 -5.80 -23.45 -26.66
N LYS A 108 -6.42 -23.25 -27.85
CA LYS A 108 -6.82 -21.93 -28.34
C LYS A 108 -7.54 -21.18 -27.20
N VAL A 109 -6.94 -20.09 -26.77
CA VAL A 109 -7.53 -19.17 -25.78
C VAL A 109 -8.77 -18.57 -26.43
N CYS A 110 -9.92 -18.74 -25.80
CA CYS A 110 -11.17 -18.16 -26.22
C CYS A 110 -11.84 -17.56 -25.00
N ASP A 111 -12.08 -16.27 -25.03
CA ASP A 111 -12.59 -15.46 -23.93
C ASP A 111 -13.82 -16.08 -23.25
N ILE A 112 -14.74 -16.65 -24.06
CA ILE A 112 -15.92 -17.32 -23.52
C ILE A 112 -15.58 -18.59 -22.71
N ASN A 113 -14.52 -19.30 -23.09
CA ASN A 113 -14.06 -20.47 -22.33
C ASN A 113 -13.47 -20.07 -20.97
N ASP A 114 -12.84 -18.90 -20.89
CA ASP A 114 -12.30 -18.39 -19.64
C ASP A 114 -13.43 -17.89 -18.72
N ALA A 115 -14.46 -17.26 -19.28
CA ALA A 115 -15.70 -16.96 -18.56
C ALA A 115 -16.39 -18.24 -18.02
N ARG A 116 -16.48 -19.32 -18.83
CA ARG A 116 -17.00 -20.63 -18.36
C ARG A 116 -16.18 -21.22 -17.22
N LYS A 117 -14.85 -21.14 -17.30
CA LYS A 117 -13.95 -21.65 -16.25
C LYS A 117 -14.14 -20.90 -14.92
N LEU A 118 -14.34 -19.57 -14.97
CA LEU A 118 -14.62 -18.76 -13.78
C LEU A 118 -15.90 -19.22 -13.07
N ALA A 119 -17.00 -19.35 -13.82
CA ALA A 119 -18.25 -19.84 -13.26
C ALA A 119 -18.09 -21.25 -12.67
N ASN A 120 -17.47 -22.17 -13.42
CA ASN A 120 -17.25 -23.54 -13.00
C ASN A 120 -16.34 -23.65 -11.76
N ALA A 121 -15.28 -22.82 -11.66
CA ALA A 121 -14.42 -22.78 -10.47
C ALA A 121 -15.21 -22.39 -9.21
N TYR A 122 -16.12 -21.42 -9.33
CA TYR A 122 -17.00 -21.06 -8.22
C TYR A 122 -17.98 -22.18 -7.88
N ILE A 123 -18.60 -22.79 -8.87
CA ILE A 123 -19.57 -23.90 -8.69
C ILE A 123 -18.93 -25.08 -7.98
N ARG A 124 -17.70 -25.44 -8.33
CA ARG A 124 -16.93 -26.55 -7.72
C ARG A 124 -16.38 -26.22 -6.33
N GLY A 125 -16.35 -24.96 -5.93
CA GLY A 125 -15.72 -24.53 -4.67
C GLY A 125 -14.19 -24.42 -4.74
N ASP A 126 -13.63 -24.27 -5.94
CA ASP A 126 -12.17 -24.15 -6.16
C ASP A 126 -11.65 -22.72 -5.79
N ILE A 127 -12.56 -21.80 -5.47
CA ILE A 127 -12.22 -20.41 -5.12
C ILE A 127 -12.11 -20.29 -3.61
N ASP A 128 -10.89 -20.16 -3.10
CA ASP A 128 -10.58 -20.07 -1.67
C ASP A 128 -10.76 -18.64 -1.12
N ALA A 129 -10.53 -17.62 -1.96
CA ALA A 129 -10.60 -16.22 -1.54
C ALA A 129 -10.86 -15.26 -2.69
N PHE A 130 -11.59 -14.19 -2.38
CA PHE A 130 -11.79 -13.07 -3.31
C PHE A 130 -10.69 -12.02 -3.15
N VAL A 131 -10.36 -11.36 -4.25
CA VAL A 131 -9.41 -10.25 -4.28
C VAL A 131 -10.08 -9.00 -3.74
N TRP A 132 -9.44 -8.33 -2.80
CA TRP A 132 -9.92 -7.05 -2.33
C TRP A 132 -9.82 -6.00 -3.44
N THR A 133 -10.93 -5.38 -3.75
CA THR A 133 -11.01 -4.24 -4.67
C THR A 133 -11.19 -2.96 -3.84
N PRO A 134 -10.43 -1.89 -4.12
CA PRO A 134 -10.58 -0.63 -3.42
C PRO A 134 -11.92 0.03 -3.73
N SER A 135 -12.44 0.84 -2.81
CA SER A 135 -13.52 1.76 -3.10
C SER A 135 -13.08 2.80 -4.15
N PRO A 136 -14.02 3.47 -4.86
CA PRO A 136 -13.67 4.49 -5.88
C PRO A 136 -12.72 5.57 -5.34
N GLU A 137 -12.97 6.10 -4.16
CA GLU A 137 -12.11 7.09 -3.50
C GLU A 137 -10.68 6.56 -3.28
N TYR A 138 -10.55 5.34 -2.75
CA TYR A 138 -9.23 4.74 -2.53
C TYR A 138 -8.55 4.29 -3.82
N ALA A 139 -9.29 4.04 -4.89
CA ALA A 139 -8.71 3.83 -6.21
C ALA A 139 -8.02 5.10 -6.71
N GLU A 140 -8.64 6.28 -6.58
CA GLU A 140 -8.03 7.58 -6.92
C GLU A 140 -6.79 7.86 -6.03
N TYR A 141 -6.85 7.59 -4.73
CA TYR A 141 -5.69 7.72 -3.85
C TYR A 141 -4.54 6.79 -4.23
N ARG A 142 -4.84 5.59 -4.73
CA ARG A 142 -3.82 4.67 -5.27
C ARG A 142 -3.14 5.24 -6.50
N ASP A 143 -3.89 5.87 -7.39
CA ASP A 143 -3.31 6.51 -8.59
C ASP A 143 -2.38 7.68 -8.21
N ILE A 144 -2.76 8.50 -7.22
CA ILE A 144 -1.88 9.53 -6.65
C ILE A 144 -0.60 8.91 -6.06
N LEU A 145 -0.73 7.83 -5.29
CA LEU A 145 0.42 7.12 -4.71
C LEU A 145 1.35 6.55 -5.77
N PHE A 146 0.80 5.96 -6.83
CA PHE A 146 1.59 5.41 -7.94
C PHE A 146 2.29 6.53 -8.70
N ALA A 147 1.60 7.63 -9.03
CA ALA A 147 2.19 8.79 -9.69
C ALA A 147 3.35 9.39 -8.86
N TYR A 148 3.19 9.53 -7.54
CA TYR A 148 4.25 9.98 -6.64
C TYR A 148 5.47 9.04 -6.69
N ARG A 149 5.23 7.74 -6.58
CA ARG A 149 6.31 6.74 -6.60
C ARG A 149 7.05 6.70 -7.94
N ASP A 150 6.34 6.89 -9.03
CA ASP A 150 6.96 6.96 -10.35
C ASP A 150 7.80 8.23 -10.51
N ALA A 151 7.33 9.38 -10.02
CA ALA A 151 8.12 10.60 -9.97
C ALA A 151 9.40 10.42 -9.13
N VAL A 152 9.32 9.78 -7.96
CA VAL A 152 10.50 9.45 -7.13
C VAL A 152 11.48 8.53 -7.87
N LYS A 153 10.97 7.49 -8.55
CA LYS A 153 11.82 6.57 -9.34
C LYS A 153 12.52 7.28 -10.50
N GLU A 154 11.79 8.09 -11.27
CA GLU A 154 12.37 8.81 -12.41
C GLU A 154 13.36 9.88 -11.94
N THR A 155 13.10 10.58 -10.84
CA THR A 155 14.09 11.49 -10.21
C THR A 155 15.39 10.74 -9.88
N THR A 156 15.29 9.58 -9.24
CA THR A 156 16.45 8.75 -8.88
C THR A 156 17.17 8.21 -10.12
N ARG A 157 16.39 7.69 -11.09
CA ARG A 157 16.95 7.15 -12.35
C ARG A 157 17.69 8.21 -13.14
N THR A 158 17.13 9.41 -13.23
CA THR A 158 17.75 10.53 -13.96
C THR A 158 19.01 11.02 -13.25
N SER A 159 18.97 11.15 -11.93
CA SER A 159 20.17 11.47 -11.12
C SER A 159 21.29 10.45 -11.32
N ASN A 160 20.97 9.15 -11.32
CA ASN A 160 21.98 8.10 -11.56
C ASN A 160 22.53 8.13 -12.99
N ARG A 161 21.73 8.49 -14.01
CA ARG A 161 22.20 8.67 -15.39
C ARG A 161 23.18 9.83 -15.50
N ILE A 162 22.87 10.97 -14.87
CA ILE A 162 23.78 12.14 -14.82
C ILE A 162 25.10 11.71 -14.18
N TRP A 163 25.04 11.09 -13.00
CA TRP A 163 26.23 10.61 -12.30
C TRP A 163 27.07 9.65 -13.15
N ALA A 164 26.45 8.65 -13.79
CA ALA A 164 27.15 7.68 -14.63
C ALA A 164 27.85 8.30 -15.84
N ILE A 165 27.27 9.35 -16.46
CA ILE A 165 27.93 10.07 -17.57
C ILE A 165 29.12 10.83 -17.03
N CYS A 166 28.99 11.53 -15.91
CA CYS A 166 30.11 12.29 -15.32
C CYS A 166 31.25 11.37 -14.92
N CYS A 167 30.99 10.25 -14.25
CA CYS A 167 32.01 9.25 -13.90
C CYS A 167 32.73 8.71 -15.12
N ARG A 168 31.99 8.42 -16.21
CA ARG A 168 32.61 7.97 -17.47
C ARG A 168 33.53 9.05 -18.10
N CYS A 169 33.27 10.32 -17.83
CA CYS A 169 34.12 11.43 -18.25
C CYS A 169 35.29 11.72 -17.28
N GLY A 170 35.46 10.87 -16.24
CA GLY A 170 36.56 11.02 -15.27
C GLY A 170 36.23 11.96 -14.11
N TYR A 171 34.97 12.31 -13.91
CA TYR A 171 34.52 13.19 -12.82
C TYR A 171 33.75 12.40 -11.81
N ASP A 172 34.29 12.28 -10.60
CA ASP A 172 33.58 11.75 -9.43
C ASP A 172 33.08 12.92 -8.56
N PHE A 173 31.83 12.93 -8.24
CA PHE A 173 31.24 13.97 -7.39
C PHE A 173 30.15 13.40 -6.50
N ASP A 174 30.16 13.84 -5.26
CA ASP A 174 29.14 13.53 -4.27
C ASP A 174 28.07 14.63 -4.29
N ILE A 175 26.91 14.33 -4.92
CA ILE A 175 25.77 15.24 -4.87
C ILE A 175 25.08 15.08 -3.53
N LYS A 176 25.49 15.87 -2.55
CA LYS A 176 24.77 15.95 -1.26
C LYS A 176 23.36 16.49 -1.50
N GLY A 177 22.35 15.80 -0.99
CA GLY A 177 20.95 16.14 -1.21
C GLY A 177 20.58 17.54 -0.66
N GLY A 178 19.71 18.25 -1.38
CA GLY A 178 19.17 19.56 -1.01
C GLY A 178 18.41 20.19 -2.18
N GLU A 179 17.67 21.26 -1.92
CA GLU A 179 16.86 21.99 -2.92
C GLU A 179 17.70 22.58 -4.07
N THR A 180 19.00 22.82 -3.86
CA THR A 180 19.95 23.35 -4.84
C THR A 180 20.58 22.29 -5.74
N LYS A 181 20.11 21.05 -5.70
CA LYS A 181 20.75 19.92 -6.38
C LYS A 181 20.87 20.14 -7.91
N ALA A 182 19.81 20.65 -8.54
CA ALA A 182 19.82 20.91 -9.97
C ALA A 182 20.79 22.02 -10.38
N ASP A 183 20.82 23.12 -9.63
CA ASP A 183 21.74 24.25 -9.89
C ASP A 183 23.19 23.85 -9.63
N SER A 184 23.45 23.08 -8.57
CA SER A 184 24.77 22.51 -8.30
C SER A 184 25.24 21.58 -9.43
N ILE A 185 24.34 20.77 -9.99
CA ILE A 185 24.65 19.91 -11.14
C ILE A 185 24.95 20.76 -12.37
N ARG A 186 24.20 21.82 -12.66
CA ARG A 186 24.43 22.72 -13.79
C ARG A 186 25.78 23.43 -13.68
N GLU A 187 26.08 23.97 -12.52
CA GLU A 187 27.34 24.64 -12.27
C GLU A 187 28.53 23.69 -12.47
N MET A 188 28.42 22.48 -11.96
CA MET A 188 29.41 21.44 -12.19
C MET A 188 29.56 21.12 -13.69
N ILE A 189 28.44 20.93 -14.43
CA ILE A 189 28.47 20.63 -15.88
C ILE A 189 29.20 21.74 -16.66
N ARG A 190 29.06 23.01 -16.29
CA ARG A 190 29.76 24.13 -16.91
C ARG A 190 31.27 24.04 -16.74
N GLN A 191 31.73 23.52 -15.63
CA GLN A 191 33.16 23.40 -15.30
C GLN A 191 33.79 22.16 -15.93
N LEU A 192 33.01 21.19 -16.45
CA LEU A 192 33.54 19.97 -17.05
C LEU A 192 34.18 20.24 -18.41
N ASN A 193 35.39 19.69 -18.64
CA ASN A 193 36.02 19.67 -19.94
C ASN A 193 35.51 18.47 -20.76
N ILE A 194 34.33 18.62 -21.36
CA ILE A 194 33.60 17.57 -22.12
C ILE A 194 33.17 18.09 -23.48
N SER A 195 32.94 17.18 -24.43
CA SER A 195 32.43 17.54 -25.75
C SER A 195 31.06 18.20 -25.69
N GLY A 196 30.75 19.05 -26.71
CA GLY A 196 29.44 19.73 -26.80
C GLY A 196 28.25 18.75 -26.71
N PHE A 197 28.33 17.62 -27.44
CA PHE A 197 27.27 16.60 -27.41
C PHE A 197 27.03 16.00 -26.03
N ILE A 198 28.08 15.73 -25.26
CA ILE A 198 27.95 15.22 -23.89
C ILE A 198 27.35 16.29 -22.99
N ARG A 199 27.75 17.54 -23.13
CA ARG A 199 27.22 18.68 -22.41
C ARG A 199 25.71 18.84 -22.67
N ASP A 200 25.31 18.87 -23.95
CA ASP A 200 23.91 18.99 -24.35
C ASP A 200 23.06 17.85 -23.75
N ARG A 201 23.57 16.63 -23.76
CA ARG A 201 22.90 15.47 -23.17
C ARG A 201 22.74 15.60 -21.65
N LEU A 202 23.75 16.10 -20.95
CA LEU A 202 23.67 16.34 -19.50
C LEU A 202 22.67 17.44 -19.18
N GLU A 203 22.63 18.52 -19.95
CA GLU A 203 21.65 19.59 -19.77
C GLU A 203 20.21 19.13 -20.01
N MET A 204 19.97 18.25 -21.00
CA MET A 204 18.66 17.60 -21.18
C MET A 204 18.29 16.77 -19.95
N LEU A 205 19.20 15.96 -19.43
CA LEU A 205 18.93 15.15 -18.23
C LEU A 205 18.69 16.00 -16.97
N VAL A 206 19.34 17.17 -16.85
CA VAL A 206 19.05 18.10 -15.73
C VAL A 206 17.64 18.67 -15.84
N LYS A 207 17.18 19.01 -17.05
CA LYS A 207 15.78 19.44 -17.26
C LYS A 207 14.78 18.34 -16.90
N ASP A 208 15.06 17.09 -17.32
CA ASP A 208 14.24 15.95 -16.95
C ASP A 208 14.22 15.75 -15.41
N TYR A 209 15.38 15.88 -14.76
CA TYR A 209 15.50 15.78 -13.30
C TYR A 209 14.66 16.83 -12.59
N GLU A 210 14.71 18.11 -13.03
CA GLU A 210 13.90 19.19 -12.45
C GLU A 210 12.41 18.98 -12.68
N TYR A 211 12.02 18.51 -13.86
CA TYR A 211 10.63 18.19 -14.16
C TYR A 211 10.09 17.13 -13.20
N TYR A 212 10.82 16.02 -13.02
CA TYR A 212 10.37 14.97 -12.11
C TYR A 212 10.42 15.40 -10.63
N LEU A 213 11.36 16.25 -10.27
CA LEU A 213 11.45 16.82 -8.93
C LEU A 213 10.21 17.70 -8.62
N SER A 214 9.87 18.64 -9.51
CA SER A 214 8.66 19.47 -9.38
C SER A 214 7.39 18.61 -9.29
N ARG A 215 7.29 17.59 -10.15
CA ARG A 215 6.17 16.66 -10.16
C ARG A 215 6.03 15.90 -8.85
N ARG A 216 7.16 15.45 -8.28
CA ARG A 216 7.19 14.80 -6.96
C ARG A 216 6.68 15.74 -5.88
N ASP A 217 7.17 16.98 -5.86
CA ASP A 217 6.83 17.96 -4.82
C ASP A 217 5.35 18.39 -4.91
N GLU A 218 4.81 18.55 -6.11
CA GLU A 218 3.37 18.78 -6.33
C GLU A 218 2.50 17.63 -5.78
N LEU A 219 2.91 16.38 -6.05
CA LEU A 219 2.18 15.20 -5.57
C LEU A 219 2.35 15.02 -4.06
N GLU A 220 3.51 15.34 -3.49
CA GLU A 220 3.73 15.33 -2.05
C GLU A 220 2.84 16.35 -1.33
N LEU A 221 2.68 17.54 -1.88
CA LEU A 221 1.76 18.54 -1.37
C LEU A 221 0.31 18.03 -1.40
N LYS A 222 -0.14 17.47 -2.54
CA LYS A 222 -1.48 16.89 -2.67
C LYS A 222 -1.72 15.75 -1.67
N ILE A 223 -0.74 14.87 -1.47
CA ILE A 223 -0.81 13.81 -0.43
C ILE A 223 -0.93 14.43 0.96
N SER A 224 -0.15 15.48 1.24
CA SER A 224 -0.18 16.16 2.54
C SER A 224 -1.54 16.80 2.84
N GLU A 225 -2.21 17.31 1.83
CA GLU A 225 -3.57 17.84 1.94
C GLU A 225 -4.57 16.75 2.31
N ILE A 226 -4.52 15.60 1.65
CA ILE A 226 -5.39 14.45 1.95
C ILE A 226 -5.12 13.94 3.39
N VAL A 227 -3.85 13.87 3.77
CA VAL A 227 -3.46 13.46 5.14
C VAL A 227 -4.00 14.42 6.19
N LEU A 228 -3.97 15.73 5.92
CA LEU A 228 -4.45 16.76 6.84
C LEU A 228 -5.95 16.58 7.19
N GLU A 229 -6.75 16.10 6.24
CA GLU A 229 -8.18 15.88 6.40
C GLU A 229 -8.51 14.51 7.02
N SER A 230 -7.59 13.54 6.91
CA SER A 230 -7.80 12.17 7.39
C SER A 230 -7.33 11.95 8.81
N LYS A 231 -8.28 11.77 9.75
CA LYS A 231 -7.96 11.42 11.14
C LYS A 231 -7.15 10.12 11.25
N ALA A 232 -7.44 9.12 10.42
CA ALA A 232 -6.75 7.84 10.43
C ALA A 232 -5.27 7.98 10.00
N MET A 233 -5.00 8.76 8.94
CA MET A 233 -3.64 9.02 8.47
C MET A 233 -2.86 9.87 9.49
N LEU A 234 -3.48 10.91 10.08
CA LEU A 234 -2.88 11.68 11.16
C LEU A 234 -2.56 10.80 12.38
N ALA A 235 -3.44 9.85 12.70
CA ALA A 235 -3.18 8.93 13.81
C ALA A 235 -2.00 7.98 13.52
N LEU A 236 -1.78 7.55 12.28
CA LEU A 236 -0.61 6.76 11.91
C LEU A 236 0.71 7.53 12.11
N MET A 237 0.69 8.86 11.95
CA MET A 237 1.88 9.70 12.16
C MET A 237 2.36 9.74 13.62
N GLN A 238 1.62 9.20 14.60
CA GLN A 238 2.14 9.01 15.95
C GLN A 238 3.29 7.99 16.00
N LEU A 239 3.35 7.06 15.03
CA LEU A 239 4.41 6.05 14.99
C LEU A 239 5.76 6.66 14.57
N PRO A 240 6.87 6.29 15.23
CA PRO A 240 8.20 6.74 14.81
C PRO A 240 8.55 6.14 13.44
N GLY A 241 9.24 6.93 12.61
CA GLY A 241 9.55 6.55 11.23
C GLY A 241 8.38 6.64 10.24
N ILE A 242 7.15 6.87 10.70
CA ILE A 242 5.97 7.07 9.82
C ILE A 242 5.65 8.57 9.76
N TYR A 243 5.70 9.13 8.56
CA TYR A 243 5.35 10.53 8.28
C TYR A 243 4.26 10.58 7.19
N GLN A 244 3.91 11.77 6.63
CA GLN A 244 2.73 11.92 5.77
C GLN A 244 2.66 10.91 4.61
N ILE A 245 3.74 10.73 3.85
CA ILE A 245 3.77 9.79 2.71
C ILE A 245 3.57 8.35 3.19
N ALA A 246 4.22 7.99 4.29
CA ALA A 246 4.12 6.63 4.84
C ALA A 246 2.73 6.36 5.45
N ALA A 247 2.14 7.36 6.11
CA ALA A 247 0.78 7.28 6.65
C ALA A 247 -0.25 7.16 5.52
N PHE A 248 -0.14 8.00 4.48
CA PHE A 248 -0.97 7.95 3.29
C PHE A 248 -0.87 6.59 2.60
N ALA A 249 0.33 6.15 2.26
CA ALA A 249 0.54 4.87 1.57
C ALA A 249 0.01 3.68 2.39
N THR A 250 0.20 3.69 3.72
CA THR A 250 -0.34 2.64 4.60
C THR A 250 -1.86 2.60 4.53
N GLN A 251 -2.52 3.74 4.70
CA GLN A 251 -3.98 3.82 4.67
C GLN A 251 -4.54 3.45 3.30
N VAL A 252 -3.92 3.92 2.22
CA VAL A 252 -4.35 3.65 0.84
C VAL A 252 -4.20 2.18 0.45
N ILE A 253 -3.12 1.53 0.88
CA ILE A 253 -2.89 0.09 0.59
C ILE A 253 -3.80 -0.79 1.45
N VAL A 254 -3.98 -0.44 2.72
CA VAL A 254 -4.76 -1.23 3.67
C VAL A 254 -6.26 -0.94 3.55
N GLU A 255 -6.64 0.32 3.38
CA GLU A 255 -8.00 0.88 3.33
C GLU A 255 -8.79 0.57 4.62
N ASP A 256 -9.33 -0.63 4.78
CA ASP A 256 -9.99 -1.09 6.01
C ASP A 256 -9.15 -2.16 6.72
N ALA A 257 -8.64 -1.82 7.89
CA ALA A 257 -7.86 -2.75 8.70
C ALA A 257 -8.70 -3.94 9.23
N ARG A 258 -10.03 -3.83 9.26
CA ARG A 258 -10.94 -4.90 9.73
C ARG A 258 -11.02 -6.07 8.74
N ARG A 259 -10.62 -5.86 7.47
CA ARG A 259 -10.49 -6.97 6.50
C ARG A 259 -9.40 -7.98 6.88
N PHE A 260 -8.49 -7.60 7.79
CA PHE A 260 -7.49 -8.49 8.33
C PHE A 260 -7.92 -8.98 9.71
N PRO A 261 -8.16 -10.29 9.90
CA PRO A 261 -8.61 -10.85 11.16
C PRO A 261 -7.68 -10.59 12.34
N SER A 262 -6.39 -10.36 12.08
CA SER A 262 -5.40 -10.05 13.11
C SER A 262 -4.26 -9.19 12.57
N ALA A 263 -3.53 -8.51 13.45
CA ALA A 263 -2.33 -7.76 13.11
C ALA A 263 -1.26 -8.63 12.43
N SER A 264 -1.19 -9.92 12.78
CA SER A 264 -0.28 -10.88 12.15
C SER A 264 -0.64 -11.14 10.68
N LYS A 265 -1.94 -11.12 10.33
CA LYS A 265 -2.38 -11.27 8.93
C LYS A 265 -2.04 -10.02 8.10
N LEU A 266 -2.18 -8.81 8.66
CA LEU A 266 -1.68 -7.61 7.99
C LEU A 266 -0.15 -7.64 7.84
N ALA A 267 0.59 -8.09 8.87
CA ALA A 267 2.04 -8.22 8.79
C ALA A 267 2.46 -9.24 7.71
N ALA A 268 1.73 -10.35 7.56
CA ALA A 268 1.95 -11.31 6.47
C ALA A 268 1.67 -10.68 5.10
N TYR A 269 0.55 -9.98 4.96
CA TYR A 269 0.21 -9.22 3.74
C TYR A 269 1.30 -8.20 3.39
N GLY A 270 1.91 -7.54 4.39
CA GLY A 270 3.06 -6.64 4.21
C GLY A 270 4.40 -7.34 3.95
N GLY A 271 4.43 -8.66 3.76
CA GLY A 271 5.66 -9.43 3.49
C GLY A 271 6.57 -9.61 4.71
N PHE A 272 6.02 -9.54 5.92
CA PHE A 272 6.72 -9.79 7.19
C PHE A 272 6.37 -11.15 7.82
N ALA A 273 5.73 -12.06 7.08
CA ALA A 273 5.60 -13.44 7.54
C ALA A 273 6.98 -14.13 7.57
N MET A 274 7.19 -14.95 8.57
CA MET A 274 8.39 -15.79 8.64
C MET A 274 8.05 -17.17 8.10
N ILE A 275 8.76 -17.59 7.06
CA ILE A 275 8.69 -18.94 6.52
C ILE A 275 9.85 -19.73 7.10
N GLY A 276 9.57 -20.92 7.63
CA GLY A 276 10.60 -21.91 7.94
C GLY A 276 11.10 -22.54 6.64
N ASN A 277 12.41 -22.67 6.46
CA ASN A 277 12.96 -23.47 5.38
C ASN A 277 12.55 -24.93 5.65
N THR A 278 11.81 -25.51 4.71
CA THR A 278 11.15 -26.82 4.89
C THR A 278 12.07 -28.02 4.62
N SER A 279 13.28 -27.79 4.05
CA SER A 279 14.27 -28.85 3.90
C SER A 279 15.21 -28.86 5.10
N GLY A 280 15.33 -30.00 5.79
CA GLY A 280 16.21 -30.17 6.95
C GLY A 280 17.67 -29.80 6.67
N GLU A 281 18.15 -30.01 5.43
CA GLU A 281 19.50 -29.64 4.99
C GLU A 281 19.71 -28.12 4.91
N GLU A 282 18.72 -27.36 4.45
CA GLU A 282 18.80 -25.89 4.40
C GLU A 282 18.70 -25.28 5.79
N GLU A 283 17.91 -25.86 6.67
CA GLU A 283 17.81 -25.43 8.07
C GLU A 283 19.14 -25.67 8.80
N GLU A 284 19.80 -26.81 8.60
CA GLU A 284 21.13 -27.09 9.16
C GLU A 284 22.22 -26.18 8.56
N ARG A 285 22.20 -25.91 7.25
CA ARG A 285 23.12 -24.94 6.62
C ARG A 285 22.93 -23.52 7.18
N ALA A 286 21.69 -23.10 7.39
CA ALA A 286 21.40 -21.80 7.97
C ALA A 286 21.85 -21.72 9.44
N LYS A 287 21.64 -22.77 10.22
CA LYS A 287 22.12 -22.87 11.62
C LYS A 287 23.65 -22.83 11.71
N ARG A 288 24.37 -23.53 10.81
CA ARG A 288 25.84 -23.50 10.72
C ARG A 288 26.40 -22.11 10.42
N LYS A 289 25.63 -21.26 9.71
CA LYS A 289 25.96 -19.85 9.42
C LYS A 289 25.44 -18.86 10.48
N GLY A 290 25.00 -19.33 11.65
CA GLY A 290 24.45 -18.49 12.73
C GLY A 290 23.06 -17.94 12.46
N GLY A 291 22.39 -18.40 11.41
CA GLY A 291 21.01 -18.02 11.07
C GLY A 291 19.97 -18.88 11.80
N THR A 292 18.72 -18.40 11.86
CA THR A 292 17.59 -19.13 12.48
C THR A 292 16.92 -20.14 11.54
N GLY A 293 17.39 -20.29 10.29
CA GLY A 293 16.71 -21.11 9.26
C GLY A 293 15.37 -20.54 8.81
N LYS A 294 15.02 -19.30 9.21
CA LYS A 294 13.76 -18.64 8.83
C LYS A 294 14.06 -17.44 7.96
N SER A 295 13.39 -17.36 6.82
CA SER A 295 13.40 -16.19 5.93
C SER A 295 12.08 -15.44 6.00
N LEU A 296 12.08 -14.17 5.54
CA LEU A 296 10.84 -13.44 5.31
C LEU A 296 10.20 -13.93 4.02
N ASP A 297 8.87 -14.00 4.04
CA ASP A 297 8.06 -14.31 2.86
C ASP A 297 8.36 -13.31 1.72
N GLY A 298 8.57 -13.85 0.51
CA GLY A 298 8.77 -13.06 -0.70
C GLY A 298 7.47 -12.56 -1.34
N ASP A 299 6.33 -13.17 -1.01
CA ASP A 299 5.06 -12.99 -1.73
C ASP A 299 4.18 -11.84 -1.23
N GLY A 300 4.60 -11.14 -0.17
CA GLY A 300 3.83 -10.00 0.36
C GLY A 300 3.91 -8.73 -0.49
N ARG A 301 3.10 -7.74 -0.13
CA ARG A 301 3.08 -6.40 -0.76
C ARG A 301 4.43 -5.70 -0.60
N ARG A 302 5.23 -5.72 -1.67
CA ARG A 302 6.60 -5.16 -1.69
C ARG A 302 6.64 -3.67 -1.35
N ASP A 303 5.65 -2.90 -1.80
CA ASP A 303 5.54 -1.48 -1.51
C ASP A 303 5.39 -1.21 -0.01
N LEU A 304 4.50 -1.94 0.67
CA LEU A 304 4.32 -1.82 2.11
C LEU A 304 5.56 -2.31 2.87
N LYS A 305 6.17 -3.40 2.40
CA LYS A 305 7.41 -3.93 2.98
C LYS A 305 8.54 -2.91 2.94
N THR A 306 8.81 -2.31 1.77
CA THR A 306 9.85 -1.31 1.59
C THR A 306 9.63 -0.11 2.52
N LEU A 307 8.42 0.45 2.50
CA LEU A 307 8.04 1.59 3.33
C LEU A 307 8.31 1.36 4.83
N TYR A 308 7.88 0.20 5.34
CA TYR A 308 8.05 -0.11 6.75
C TYR A 308 9.49 -0.53 7.09
N CYS A 309 10.25 -1.13 6.17
CA CYS A 309 11.68 -1.36 6.37
C CYS A 309 12.45 -0.04 6.49
N GLU A 310 12.16 0.95 5.65
CA GLU A 310 12.73 2.30 5.75
C GLU A 310 12.36 2.95 7.09
N ALA A 311 11.10 2.83 7.52
CA ALA A 311 10.68 3.29 8.84
C ALA A 311 11.44 2.57 9.96
N GLY A 312 11.68 1.27 9.85
CA GLY A 312 12.47 0.48 10.79
C GLY A 312 13.91 0.97 10.90
N HIS A 313 14.57 1.26 9.77
CA HIS A 313 15.91 1.87 9.75
C HIS A 313 15.91 3.27 10.37
N THR A 314 14.92 4.09 10.04
CA THR A 314 14.75 5.43 10.65
C THR A 314 14.63 5.34 12.17
N VAL A 315 13.85 4.37 12.66
CA VAL A 315 13.70 4.14 14.12
C VAL A 315 15.03 3.78 14.77
N LEU A 316 15.78 2.86 14.19
CA LEU A 316 17.08 2.46 14.76
C LEU A 316 18.12 3.59 14.72
N ASN A 317 18.09 4.43 13.68
CA ASN A 317 19.08 5.49 13.50
C ASN A 317 18.72 6.78 14.26
N GLN A 318 17.44 7.19 14.24
CA GLN A 318 17.01 8.52 14.71
C GLN A 318 16.12 8.48 15.96
N CYS A 319 15.51 7.32 16.25
CA CYS A 319 14.56 7.17 17.34
C CYS A 319 14.98 6.08 18.34
N ALA A 320 16.31 5.86 18.48
CA ALA A 320 16.88 4.81 19.35
C ALA A 320 16.43 4.93 20.83
N GLY A 321 16.17 6.14 21.31
CA GLY A 321 15.69 6.42 22.67
C GLY A 321 14.23 6.07 22.92
N MET A 322 13.43 5.87 21.89
CA MET A 322 12.00 5.52 22.00
C MET A 322 11.78 4.05 22.36
N PRO A 323 10.64 3.66 22.93
CA PRO A 323 10.38 2.28 23.36
C PRO A 323 10.64 1.24 22.27
N VAL A 324 10.15 1.49 21.05
CA VAL A 324 10.35 0.57 19.90
C VAL A 324 11.79 0.60 19.41
N GLY A 325 12.48 1.74 19.46
CA GLY A 325 13.90 1.87 19.13
C GLY A 325 14.79 1.12 20.11
N LYS A 326 14.57 1.31 21.42
CA LYS A 326 15.25 0.54 22.47
C LYS A 326 15.04 -0.97 22.29
N TRP A 327 13.83 -1.38 21.95
CA TRP A 327 13.54 -2.79 21.67
C TRP A 327 14.33 -3.29 20.45
N GLY A 328 14.38 -2.53 19.37
CA GLY A 328 15.16 -2.88 18.18
C GLY A 328 16.65 -2.99 18.46
N TRP A 329 17.22 -2.05 19.21
CA TRP A 329 18.63 -2.11 19.62
C TRP A 329 18.96 -3.29 20.53
N ARG A 330 18.02 -3.75 21.39
CA ARG A 330 18.21 -4.98 22.18
C ARG A 330 18.41 -6.20 21.26
N LEU A 331 17.79 -6.24 20.08
CA LEU A 331 18.02 -7.31 19.11
C LEU A 331 19.43 -7.26 18.53
N VAL A 332 19.92 -6.05 18.21
CA VAL A 332 21.30 -5.85 17.72
C VAL A 332 22.31 -6.26 18.80
N TYR A 333 22.14 -5.82 20.05
CA TYR A 333 23.02 -6.22 21.16
C TYR A 333 22.99 -7.73 21.47
N LYS A 334 21.92 -8.43 21.08
CA LYS A 334 21.84 -9.89 21.12
C LYS A 334 22.48 -10.58 19.91
N GLY A 335 23.24 -9.84 19.10
CA GLY A 335 23.97 -10.38 17.93
C GLY A 335 23.13 -10.49 16.65
N LYS A 336 21.95 -9.86 16.55
CA LYS A 336 21.22 -9.81 15.28
C LYS A 336 21.81 -8.71 14.38
N ASP A 337 21.91 -9.01 13.10
CA ASP A 337 22.26 -7.99 12.08
C ASP A 337 21.28 -6.80 12.15
N LYS A 338 21.80 -5.60 11.90
CA LYS A 338 21.01 -4.35 11.99
C LYS A 338 19.84 -4.32 11.01
N ASN A 339 19.98 -4.91 9.82
CA ASN A 339 18.89 -4.98 8.84
C ASN A 339 17.80 -5.94 9.31
N VAL A 340 18.19 -7.07 9.94
CA VAL A 340 17.25 -8.01 10.55
C VAL A 340 16.48 -7.35 11.70
N ALA A 341 17.16 -6.56 12.53
CA ALA A 341 16.53 -5.81 13.60
C ALA A 341 15.58 -4.72 13.06
N ALA A 342 15.97 -4.02 11.96
CA ALA A 342 15.11 -3.06 11.28
C ALA A 342 13.83 -3.72 10.72
N CYS A 343 13.93 -4.90 10.10
CA CYS A 343 12.76 -5.65 9.64
C CYS A 343 11.86 -6.10 10.79
N ALA A 344 12.42 -6.47 11.94
CA ALA A 344 11.64 -6.81 13.13
C ALA A 344 10.89 -5.58 13.68
N VAL A 345 11.56 -4.41 13.72
CA VAL A 345 10.93 -3.12 14.07
C VAL A 345 9.83 -2.79 13.07
N ALA A 346 10.07 -2.91 11.77
CA ALA A 346 9.09 -2.69 10.70
C ALA A 346 7.81 -3.50 10.91
N ARG A 347 7.94 -4.80 11.16
CA ARG A 347 6.81 -5.67 11.48
C ARG A 347 6.03 -5.18 12.70
N LYS A 348 6.73 -4.74 13.74
CA LYS A 348 6.11 -4.22 14.97
C LYS A 348 5.37 -2.92 14.72
N LEU A 349 5.95 -2.00 13.93
CA LEU A 349 5.29 -0.76 13.52
C LEU A 349 4.02 -1.03 12.71
N LEU A 350 4.05 -1.98 11.77
CA LEU A 350 2.88 -2.35 10.98
C LEU A 350 1.78 -2.97 11.87
N THR A 351 2.16 -3.76 12.87
CA THR A 351 1.22 -4.28 13.88
C THR A 351 0.56 -3.15 14.65
N TYR A 352 1.31 -2.13 15.07
CA TYR A 352 0.75 -0.95 15.74
C TYR A 352 -0.14 -0.14 14.79
N GLY A 353 0.26 0.00 13.52
CA GLY A 353 -0.57 0.63 12.48
C GLY A 353 -1.94 -0.04 12.34
N TRP A 354 -2.00 -1.38 12.39
CA TRP A 354 -3.25 -2.11 12.37
C TRP A 354 -4.18 -1.75 13.53
N HIS A 355 -3.66 -1.70 14.75
CA HIS A 355 -4.44 -1.29 15.92
C HIS A 355 -4.92 0.17 15.82
N ILE A 356 -4.04 1.09 15.36
CA ILE A 356 -4.40 2.50 15.18
C ILE A 356 -5.54 2.65 14.17
N MET A 357 -5.46 1.99 13.01
CA MET A 357 -6.49 2.08 11.98
C MET A 357 -7.82 1.49 12.42
N ARG A 358 -7.82 0.54 13.34
CA ARG A 358 -9.05 0.01 13.97
C ARG A 358 -9.61 0.90 15.07
N GLY A 359 -8.84 1.87 15.55
CA GLY A 359 -9.19 2.67 16.73
C GLY A 359 -8.93 1.94 18.05
N ASP A 360 -8.18 0.84 18.03
CA ASP A 360 -7.84 0.09 19.23
C ASP A 360 -6.79 0.86 20.08
N PRO A 361 -6.79 0.71 21.41
CA PRO A 361 -5.72 1.24 22.25
C PRO A 361 -4.38 0.61 21.86
N THR A 362 -3.36 1.44 21.58
CA THR A 362 -2.01 0.93 21.31
C THR A 362 -1.20 0.86 22.61
N PRO A 363 -0.59 -0.30 22.95
CA PRO A 363 0.09 -0.50 24.24
C PRO A 363 1.37 0.31 24.42
N ASN A 364 1.95 0.83 23.34
CA ASN A 364 3.18 1.63 23.37
C ASN A 364 2.95 2.95 22.62
N ARG A 365 2.23 3.87 23.23
CA ARG A 365 2.10 5.23 22.69
C ARG A 365 3.45 5.92 22.78
N GLU A 366 3.96 6.33 21.65
CA GLU A 366 5.03 7.31 21.61
C GLU A 366 4.52 8.62 22.22
N SER A 367 5.44 9.40 22.80
CA SER A 367 5.05 10.57 23.57
C SER A 367 4.28 11.57 22.69
N GLU A 368 3.25 12.17 23.23
CA GLU A 368 2.50 13.27 22.61
C GLU A 368 3.46 14.41 22.17
N ALA A 369 4.52 14.67 22.93
CA ALA A 369 5.55 15.64 22.58
C ALA A 369 6.28 15.28 21.27
N PHE A 370 6.49 14.01 20.97
CA PHE A 370 7.07 13.57 19.70
C PHE A 370 6.11 13.82 18.54
N TYR A 371 4.83 13.48 18.71
CA TYR A 371 3.80 13.76 17.73
C TYR A 371 3.66 15.25 17.43
N LYS A 372 3.61 16.10 18.47
CA LYS A 372 3.56 17.56 18.33
C LYS A 372 4.72 18.11 17.51
N ARG A 373 5.95 17.62 17.72
CA ARG A 373 7.11 18.01 16.89
C ARG A 373 6.92 17.68 15.41
N LYS A 374 6.36 16.51 15.10
CA LYS A 374 6.02 16.16 13.71
C LYS A 374 4.94 17.09 13.14
N MET A 375 3.93 17.45 13.92
CA MET A 375 2.88 18.37 13.49
C MET A 375 3.41 19.77 13.24
N VAL A 376 4.34 20.29 14.06
CA VAL A 376 5.03 21.55 13.78
C VAL A 376 5.75 21.53 12.44
N ARG A 377 6.49 20.45 12.15
CA ARG A 377 7.16 20.27 10.87
C ARG A 377 6.14 20.18 9.72
N PHE A 378 5.07 19.42 9.89
CA PHE A 378 4.02 19.24 8.89
C PHE A 378 3.31 20.57 8.56
N TYR A 379 3.06 21.41 9.57
CA TYR A 379 2.57 22.78 9.36
C TYR A 379 3.50 23.60 8.46
N SER A 380 4.81 23.54 8.69
CA SER A 380 5.80 24.27 7.90
C SER A 380 5.85 23.80 6.44
N GLU A 381 5.72 22.50 6.21
CA GLU A 381 5.71 21.91 4.87
C GLU A 381 4.43 22.26 4.08
N LEU A 382 3.28 22.39 4.74
CA LEU A 382 2.02 22.83 4.13
C LEU A 382 2.00 24.34 3.82
N GLY A 383 2.88 25.11 4.46
CA GLY A 383 3.02 26.55 4.28
C GLY A 383 2.14 27.37 5.20
N ALA A 384 2.75 28.34 5.89
CA ALA A 384 2.10 29.16 6.92
C ALA A 384 0.85 29.91 6.41
N LYS A 385 0.92 30.48 5.18
CA LYS A 385 -0.20 31.23 4.59
C LYS A 385 -1.45 30.36 4.49
N ARG A 386 -1.31 29.15 3.91
CA ARG A 386 -2.41 28.21 3.78
C ARG A 386 -2.96 27.74 5.13
N MET A 387 -2.08 27.50 6.08
CA MET A 387 -2.49 27.05 7.40
C MET A 387 -3.26 28.14 8.17
N HIS A 388 -2.92 29.41 7.97
CA HIS A 388 -3.71 30.53 8.47
C HIS A 388 -5.10 30.63 7.81
N GLU A 389 -5.19 30.40 6.49
CA GLU A 389 -6.48 30.34 5.77
C GLU A 389 -7.38 29.20 6.31
N LEU A 390 -6.79 28.10 6.78
CA LEU A 390 -7.49 26.99 7.43
C LEU A 390 -7.80 27.24 8.93
N GLY A 391 -7.52 28.45 9.45
CA GLY A 391 -7.88 28.85 10.81
C GLY A 391 -6.90 28.41 11.92
N TYR A 392 -5.66 28.07 11.55
CA TYR A 392 -4.61 27.79 12.52
C TYR A 392 -3.74 29.03 12.77
N ALA A 393 -3.72 29.50 14.02
CA ALA A 393 -3.00 30.72 14.38
C ALA A 393 -1.47 30.57 14.29
N SER A 394 -0.95 29.38 14.51
CA SER A 394 0.49 29.07 14.47
C SER A 394 0.75 27.56 14.35
N ALA A 395 2.00 27.18 14.07
CA ALA A 395 2.44 25.79 14.07
C ALA A 395 2.21 25.10 15.42
N ARG A 396 2.31 25.86 16.52
CA ARG A 396 2.06 25.35 17.87
C ARG A 396 0.56 25.10 18.09
N ASP A 397 -0.30 26.02 17.72
CA ASP A 397 -1.76 25.88 17.78
C ASP A 397 -2.22 24.66 16.98
N PHE A 398 -1.71 24.53 15.75
CA PHE A 398 -1.96 23.35 14.91
C PHE A 398 -1.55 22.05 15.61
N ALA A 399 -0.33 21.99 16.14
CA ALA A 399 0.18 20.79 16.79
C ALA A 399 -0.62 20.42 18.04
N GLU A 400 -1.07 21.40 18.84
CA GLU A 400 -1.94 21.17 20.01
C GLU A 400 -3.30 20.63 19.59
N LYS A 401 -3.99 21.27 18.63
CA LYS A 401 -5.30 20.84 18.12
C LYS A 401 -5.24 19.42 17.54
N LYS A 402 -4.19 19.08 16.75
CA LYS A 402 -4.04 17.73 16.18
C LYS A 402 -3.65 16.70 17.26
N ALA A 403 -2.88 17.07 18.26
CA ALA A 403 -2.59 16.18 19.39
C ALA A 403 -3.84 15.93 20.23
N GLU A 404 -4.66 16.93 20.50
CA GLU A 404 -5.95 16.76 21.18
C GLU A 404 -6.88 15.83 20.41
N LEU A 405 -6.95 15.97 19.08
CA LEU A 405 -7.74 15.09 18.21
C LEU A 405 -7.34 13.61 18.34
N ILE A 406 -6.05 13.32 18.50
CA ILE A 406 -5.53 11.95 18.54
C ILE A 406 -5.45 11.40 19.96
N TYR A 407 -5.07 12.21 20.94
CA TYR A 407 -4.82 11.80 22.33
C TYR A 407 -5.93 12.20 23.32
N GLY A 408 -6.76 13.20 22.99
CA GLY A 408 -7.72 13.82 23.92
C GLY A 408 -8.89 12.94 24.36
N LYS A 409 -9.12 11.79 23.75
CA LYS A 409 -10.25 10.87 24.10
C LYS A 409 -9.88 9.70 25.01
N LEU A 410 -8.66 9.65 25.54
CA LEU A 410 -8.24 8.59 26.46
C LEU A 410 -7.91 9.18 27.82
N PRO A 411 -8.31 8.54 28.92
CA PRO A 411 -7.91 8.99 30.25
C PRO A 411 -6.36 9.06 30.27
N LYS A 412 -5.84 10.19 30.77
CA LYS A 412 -4.40 10.34 31.02
C LYS A 412 -3.96 9.13 31.83
N VAL A 413 -3.14 8.26 31.24
CA VAL A 413 -2.49 7.22 32.03
C VAL A 413 -1.67 7.96 33.06
N ALA A 414 -2.04 7.81 34.34
CA ALA A 414 -1.30 8.39 35.44
C ALA A 414 0.19 8.00 35.26
N GLU A 415 1.07 8.99 35.29
CA GLU A 415 2.51 8.72 35.26
C GLU A 415 2.80 7.73 36.37
N ALA A 416 3.36 6.57 36.02
CA ALA A 416 3.79 5.62 37.04
C ALA A 416 4.72 6.32 38.01
N PRO A 417 4.51 6.21 39.34
CA PRO A 417 5.31 6.90 40.32
C PRO A 417 6.78 6.54 40.09
N LYS A 418 7.62 7.56 40.02
CA LYS A 418 9.07 7.39 39.92
C LYS A 418 9.53 6.56 41.10
N GLN A 419 9.84 5.28 40.89
CA GLN A 419 10.51 4.49 41.92
C GLN A 419 11.87 5.10 42.17
N ILE A 420 11.99 5.75 43.33
CA ILE A 420 13.26 6.21 43.85
C ILE A 420 14.05 4.96 44.24
N ILE A 421 14.93 4.52 43.32
CA ILE A 421 15.92 3.50 43.66
C ILE A 421 16.92 4.14 44.66
N LYS A 422 16.68 3.95 45.92
CA LYS A 422 17.71 4.20 46.94
C LYS A 422 18.85 3.20 46.69
N ARG A 423 19.98 3.70 46.20
CA ARG A 423 21.23 2.93 46.16
C ARG A 423 21.62 2.61 47.64
N ARG A 424 21.73 1.33 47.93
CA ARG A 424 22.53 0.82 49.05
C ARG A 424 23.89 0.41 48.51
#